data_8046f271c60bc2936daae169180f5fa0
#
_entry.id   8046f271c60bc2936daae169180f5fa0
#
_cell.length_a   1.000
_cell.length_b   1.000
_cell.length_c   1.000
_cell.angle_alpha   90.00
_cell.angle_beta   90.00
_cell.angle_gamma   90.00
#
_symmetry.space_group_name_H-M   'P 1'
#
loop_
_entity.id
_entity.type
_entity.pdbx_description
1 polymer ?
#
loop_
_entity_poly.entity_id
_entity_poly.type
_entity_poly.pdbx_seq_one_letter_code
_entity_poly.pdbx_strand_id
1 'polypeptide(L)'
;MKLRPQGKIVATGEDGVPWELYENGHLLFKPTKEKNTLTNPYQTPSWKEKYGEYLIAIGFTDKVFAPENSNNLFNIAVQQALSPQLQYIETSKIDTSKVTNMSYMFYKASKIKFLDVSNWDTSNVTDMSQMFYKAEDLTYLDVSSWDTSNVQVMTGMFHGVSATNLVVSKWNTSKVRNMAGMFCNAKLLQMLDLSNWDTSNVENMSLMFRNTNKLHTLNIANWDFRKIDNMFHIFHGNDSLQLIDCSQIQTIDCPQDWFHNLIEQHEINLPDNCTIILPN
;
A
#
# COMPACT_ATOMS: atom_id res chain seq x y z
N MET A 1 -0.99 -14.19 16.73
CA MET A 1 -0.07 -14.35 17.88
C MET A 1 -0.42 -13.27 18.90
N LYS A 2 -0.70 -13.60 20.16
CA LYS A 2 -0.95 -12.52 21.15
C LYS A 2 0.39 -12.00 21.65
N LEU A 3 0.60 -10.69 21.52
CA LEU A 3 1.76 -10.03 22.09
C LEU A 3 1.73 -10.19 23.62
N ARG A 4 2.76 -10.82 24.19
CA ARG A 4 2.95 -10.89 25.63
C ARG A 4 4.20 -10.08 25.98
N PRO A 5 4.05 -8.83 26.46
CA PRO A 5 5.19 -8.05 26.92
C PRO A 5 5.92 -8.81 28.02
N GLN A 6 7.25 -8.76 27.99
CA GLN A 6 8.12 -9.37 29.00
C GLN A 6 9.11 -8.32 29.49
N GLY A 7 9.49 -8.44 30.77
CA GLY A 7 10.44 -7.53 31.39
C GLY A 7 9.80 -6.37 32.14
N LYS A 8 10.64 -5.40 32.52
CA LYS A 8 10.22 -4.22 33.26
C LYS A 8 9.58 -3.18 32.33
N ILE A 9 8.61 -2.43 32.87
CA ILE A 9 8.11 -1.21 32.25
C ILE A 9 9.20 -0.14 32.38
N VAL A 10 9.64 0.41 31.25
CA VAL A 10 10.67 1.44 31.19
C VAL A 10 10.09 2.83 30.93
N ALA A 11 8.89 2.91 30.38
CA ALA A 11 8.17 4.16 30.18
C ALA A 11 6.66 3.93 30.15
N THR A 12 5.92 4.95 30.50
CA THR A 12 4.46 5.02 30.37
C THR A 12 4.05 6.38 29.83
N GLY A 13 2.87 6.45 29.25
CA GLY A 13 2.30 7.71 28.79
C GLY A 13 0.86 7.53 28.33
N GLU A 14 0.35 8.59 27.76
CA GLU A 14 -1.02 8.66 27.29
C GLU A 14 -1.11 9.61 26.10
N ASP A 15 -1.35 9.04 24.92
CA ASP A 15 -1.54 9.77 23.67
C ASP A 15 -2.89 9.31 23.07
N GLY A 16 -4.00 9.80 23.62
CA GLY A 16 -5.36 9.33 23.31
C GLY A 16 -5.72 7.97 23.89
N VAL A 17 -4.75 7.07 24.00
CA VAL A 17 -4.86 5.76 24.68
C VAL A 17 -3.67 5.61 25.62
N PRO A 18 -3.88 5.22 26.89
CA PRO A 18 -2.78 4.91 27.81
C PRO A 18 -1.87 3.81 27.26
N TRP A 19 -0.56 3.93 27.44
CA TRP A 19 0.40 2.96 26.95
C TRP A 19 1.55 2.69 27.95
N GLU A 20 2.13 1.51 27.82
CA GLU A 20 3.32 1.06 28.55
C GLU A 20 4.37 0.56 27.55
N LEU A 21 5.61 1.01 27.72
CA LEU A 21 6.77 0.50 26.98
C LEU A 21 7.58 -0.41 27.89
N TYR A 22 7.90 -1.58 27.40
CA TYR A 22 8.68 -2.60 28.09
C TYR A 22 10.14 -2.59 27.61
N GLU A 23 11.07 -3.03 28.46
CA GLU A 23 12.52 -3.04 28.18
C GLU A 23 12.91 -3.86 26.94
N ASN A 24 12.06 -4.79 26.51
CA ASN A 24 12.24 -5.59 25.29
C ASN A 24 11.72 -4.89 24.01
N GLY A 25 11.39 -3.61 24.06
CA GLY A 25 10.89 -2.84 22.91
C GLY A 25 9.43 -3.08 22.55
N HIS A 26 8.65 -3.72 23.43
CA HIS A 26 7.22 -3.91 23.23
C HIS A 26 6.43 -2.72 23.77
N LEU A 27 5.65 -2.07 22.92
CA LEU A 27 4.69 -1.03 23.27
C LEU A 27 3.29 -1.65 23.39
N LEU A 28 2.66 -1.52 24.56
CA LEU A 28 1.33 -2.04 24.82
C LEU A 28 0.36 -0.91 25.13
N PHE A 29 -0.64 -0.73 24.29
CA PHE A 29 -1.76 0.18 24.52
C PHE A 29 -2.83 -0.48 25.38
N LYS A 30 -3.33 0.27 26.38
CA LYS A 30 -4.33 -0.14 27.37
C LYS A 30 -5.58 0.75 27.27
N PRO A 31 -6.44 0.56 26.27
CA PRO A 31 -7.62 1.40 26.11
C PRO A 31 -8.57 1.29 27.30
N THR A 32 -9.24 2.40 27.59
CA THR A 32 -10.35 2.49 28.54
C THR A 32 -11.63 2.88 27.81
N LYS A 33 -12.77 2.89 28.47
CA LYS A 33 -14.04 3.33 27.86
C LYS A 33 -13.97 4.77 27.33
N GLU A 34 -13.21 5.63 28.00
CA GLU A 34 -13.12 7.06 27.70
C GLU A 34 -11.93 7.37 26.77
N LYS A 35 -10.86 6.55 26.80
CA LYS A 35 -9.59 6.76 26.10
C LYS A 35 -9.26 5.54 25.24
N ASN A 36 -9.92 5.42 24.11
CA ASN A 36 -9.83 4.27 23.22
C ASN A 36 -9.56 4.66 21.75
N THR A 37 -9.29 5.94 21.48
CA THR A 37 -8.93 6.40 20.13
C THR A 37 -7.46 6.79 20.10
N LEU A 38 -6.71 6.23 19.16
CA LEU A 38 -5.30 6.56 18.95
C LEU A 38 -5.15 8.03 18.53
N THR A 39 -4.08 8.65 18.95
CA THR A 39 -3.81 10.06 18.64
C THR A 39 -3.64 10.28 17.16
N ASN A 40 -4.23 11.37 16.65
CA ASN A 40 -4.02 11.82 15.28
C ASN A 40 -2.51 12.06 15.03
N PRO A 41 -1.93 11.46 13.98
CA PRO A 41 -0.48 11.50 13.73
C PRO A 41 0.09 12.88 13.40
N TYR A 42 -0.72 13.90 13.13
CA TYR A 42 -0.25 15.29 13.09
C TYR A 42 0.18 15.84 14.44
N GLN A 43 -0.28 15.23 15.54
CA GLN A 43 0.22 15.44 16.88
C GLN A 43 1.16 14.28 17.17
N THR A 44 2.44 14.37 16.75
CA THR A 44 3.38 13.25 16.89
C THR A 44 3.27 12.62 18.28
N PRO A 45 2.78 11.37 18.41
CA PRO A 45 2.59 10.76 19.72
C PRO A 45 3.91 10.64 20.47
N SER A 46 3.90 10.84 21.78
CA SER A 46 5.10 10.86 22.59
C SER A 46 5.87 9.53 22.54
N TRP A 47 5.16 8.40 22.43
CA TRP A 47 5.77 7.08 22.25
C TRP A 47 6.55 6.96 20.94
N LYS A 48 6.05 7.60 19.89
CA LYS A 48 6.67 7.56 18.56
C LYS A 48 7.90 8.45 18.51
N GLU A 49 7.78 9.67 19.00
CA GLU A 49 8.86 10.65 18.99
C GLU A 49 10.07 10.20 19.83
N LYS A 50 9.80 9.70 21.04
CA LYS A 50 10.86 9.36 22.01
C LYS A 50 11.41 7.95 21.86
N TYR A 51 10.59 7.01 21.41
CA TYR A 51 10.90 5.57 21.50
C TYR A 51 10.74 4.84 20.16
N GLY A 52 10.31 5.49 19.09
CA GLY A 52 10.03 4.84 17.80
C GLY A 52 11.17 3.97 17.28
N GLU A 53 12.42 4.39 17.48
CA GLU A 53 13.62 3.66 17.03
C GLU A 53 13.86 2.35 17.80
N TYR A 54 13.35 2.24 19.02
CA TYR A 54 13.54 1.09 19.90
C TYR A 54 12.37 0.09 19.82
N LEU A 55 11.28 0.45 19.14
CA LEU A 55 10.10 -0.39 19.07
C LEU A 55 10.34 -1.65 18.24
N ILE A 56 10.04 -2.79 18.83
CA ILE A 56 10.06 -4.11 18.19
C ILE A 56 8.64 -4.57 17.87
N ALA A 57 7.69 -4.27 18.76
CA ALA A 57 6.31 -4.67 18.58
C ALA A 57 5.33 -3.68 19.20
N ILE A 58 4.15 -3.58 18.59
CA ILE A 58 3.01 -2.80 19.06
C ILE A 58 1.83 -3.73 19.29
N GLY A 59 1.22 -3.68 20.47
CA GLY A 59 0.04 -4.46 20.83
C GLY A 59 -1.00 -3.64 21.57
N PHE A 60 -2.18 -4.25 21.72
CA PHE A 60 -3.34 -3.63 22.36
C PHE A 60 -3.98 -4.63 23.31
N THR A 61 -4.37 -4.22 24.52
CA THR A 61 -5.09 -5.10 25.46
C THR A 61 -6.54 -5.32 25.04
N ASP A 62 -7.15 -4.33 24.39
CA ASP A 62 -8.52 -4.35 23.91
C ASP A 62 -8.65 -3.53 22.62
N LYS A 63 -9.87 -3.43 22.08
CA LYS A 63 -10.20 -2.70 20.85
C LYS A 63 -9.86 -1.21 21.00
N VAL A 64 -9.23 -0.65 19.96
CA VAL A 64 -8.95 0.78 19.81
C VAL A 64 -9.51 1.29 18.48
N PHE A 65 -9.81 2.57 18.41
CA PHE A 65 -10.21 3.24 17.18
C PHE A 65 -9.00 3.94 16.56
N ALA A 66 -8.82 3.74 15.26
CA ALA A 66 -7.91 4.57 14.49
C ALA A 66 -8.53 5.97 14.30
N PRO A 67 -7.74 7.06 14.34
CA PRO A 67 -8.24 8.39 14.06
C PRO A 67 -8.71 8.52 12.61
N GLU A 68 -9.66 9.40 12.34
CA GLU A 68 -10.19 9.67 11.00
C GLU A 68 -9.06 9.92 9.98
N ASN A 69 -8.10 10.74 10.36
CA ASN A 69 -6.86 10.87 9.62
C ASN A 69 -5.77 10.01 10.28
N SER A 70 -5.50 8.87 9.69
CA SER A 70 -4.48 7.90 10.11
C SER A 70 -3.20 7.97 9.27
N ASN A 71 -2.99 9.08 8.55
CA ASN A 71 -1.75 9.34 7.81
C ASN A 71 -0.53 9.15 8.72
N ASN A 72 0.45 8.36 8.31
CA ASN A 72 1.65 8.07 9.09
C ASN A 72 1.44 7.38 10.46
N LEU A 73 0.28 6.82 10.79
CA LEU A 73 -0.02 6.33 12.16
C LEU A 73 1.06 5.38 12.70
N PHE A 74 1.50 4.41 11.91
CA PHE A 74 2.55 3.46 12.28
C PHE A 74 3.86 3.67 11.51
N ASN A 75 4.01 4.81 10.84
CA ASN A 75 5.29 5.18 10.25
C ASN A 75 6.24 5.63 11.36
N ILE A 76 7.14 4.75 11.77
CA ILE A 76 8.14 5.02 12.81
C ILE A 76 9.50 5.47 12.25
N ALA A 77 9.61 5.64 10.94
CA ALA A 77 10.79 6.19 10.27
C ALA A 77 10.91 7.71 10.50
N VAL A 78 10.86 8.14 11.76
CA VAL A 78 11.01 9.54 12.16
C VAL A 78 12.48 9.90 12.11
N GLN A 79 12.85 10.93 11.31
CA GLN A 79 14.22 11.43 11.16
C GLN A 79 15.20 10.43 10.50
N GLN A 80 15.29 10.42 9.22
CA GLN A 80 16.27 9.94 8.24
C GLN A 80 17.45 9.02 8.66
N ALA A 81 17.67 8.70 9.92
CA ALA A 81 18.93 8.21 10.43
C ALA A 81 18.99 6.71 10.75
N LEU A 82 17.88 6.03 11.10
CA LEU A 82 17.92 4.62 11.47
C LEU A 82 16.77 3.82 10.83
N SER A 83 17.08 2.59 10.40
CA SER A 83 16.04 1.66 9.92
C SER A 83 15.15 1.27 11.08
N PRO A 84 13.82 1.41 10.96
CA PRO A 84 12.90 1.02 12.01
C PRO A 84 13.05 -0.47 12.35
N GLN A 85 13.06 -0.78 13.64
CA GLN A 85 13.20 -2.16 14.14
C GLN A 85 11.84 -2.86 14.34
N LEU A 86 10.73 -2.17 14.08
CA LEU A 86 9.37 -2.68 14.27
C LEU A 86 9.11 -3.90 13.38
N GLN A 87 8.85 -5.03 14.03
CA GLN A 87 8.66 -6.33 13.38
C GLN A 87 7.22 -6.81 13.42
N TYR A 88 6.42 -6.31 14.37
CA TYR A 88 5.06 -6.78 14.60
C TYR A 88 4.12 -5.65 15.06
N ILE A 89 2.92 -5.62 14.51
CA ILE A 89 1.79 -4.82 14.99
C ILE A 89 0.56 -5.72 15.10
N GLU A 90 -0.12 -5.69 16.24
CA GLU A 90 -1.39 -6.39 16.44
C GLU A 90 -2.55 -5.59 15.83
N THR A 91 -2.78 -5.72 14.55
CA THR A 91 -3.76 -4.93 13.78
C THR A 91 -5.20 -5.36 13.99
N SER A 92 -5.44 -6.60 14.46
CA SER A 92 -6.77 -7.19 14.61
C SER A 92 -7.70 -6.47 15.60
N LYS A 93 -7.14 -5.63 16.47
CA LYS A 93 -7.90 -4.85 17.47
C LYS A 93 -8.13 -3.40 17.06
N ILE A 94 -7.69 -3.01 15.87
CA ILE A 94 -7.82 -1.64 15.39
C ILE A 94 -9.11 -1.51 14.58
N ASP A 95 -10.02 -0.69 15.04
CA ASP A 95 -11.21 -0.29 14.29
C ASP A 95 -10.87 0.86 13.34
N THR A 96 -11.03 0.61 12.05
CA THR A 96 -10.72 1.58 10.99
C THR A 96 -11.97 2.20 10.34
N SER A 97 -13.16 1.90 10.85
CA SER A 97 -14.45 2.29 10.24
C SER A 97 -14.65 3.79 10.04
N LYS A 98 -13.90 4.63 10.73
CA LYS A 98 -13.94 6.10 10.59
C LYS A 98 -12.78 6.67 9.79
N VAL A 99 -11.85 5.83 9.33
CA VAL A 99 -10.62 6.32 8.67
C VAL A 99 -10.93 6.78 7.26
N THR A 100 -10.52 8.00 6.94
CA THR A 100 -10.63 8.58 5.59
C THR A 100 -9.28 8.69 4.87
N ASN A 101 -8.17 8.70 5.63
CA ASN A 101 -6.83 8.79 5.09
C ASN A 101 -5.89 7.76 5.75
N MET A 102 -5.36 6.83 4.94
CA MET A 102 -4.39 5.79 5.34
C MET A 102 -3.00 6.00 4.70
N SER A 103 -2.77 7.18 4.09
CA SER A 103 -1.51 7.43 3.40
C SER A 103 -0.31 7.30 4.34
N TYR A 104 0.80 6.72 3.86
CA TYR A 104 2.04 6.52 4.61
C TYR A 104 1.91 5.68 5.91
N MET A 105 0.79 5.01 6.17
CA MET A 105 0.53 4.39 7.49
C MET A 105 1.63 3.42 7.91
N PHE A 106 2.17 2.62 7.00
CA PHE A 106 3.26 1.67 7.21
C PHE A 106 4.49 2.00 6.34
N TYR A 107 4.68 3.29 6.03
CA TYR A 107 5.79 3.76 5.20
C TYR A 107 7.14 3.35 5.79
N LYS A 108 7.97 2.67 4.96
CA LYS A 108 9.27 2.13 5.37
C LYS A 108 9.23 1.16 6.56
N ALA A 109 8.11 0.47 6.79
CA ALA A 109 8.02 -0.60 7.79
C ALA A 109 8.79 -1.85 7.30
N SER A 110 10.10 -1.68 7.06
CA SER A 110 10.95 -2.61 6.32
C SER A 110 11.26 -3.92 7.06
N LYS A 111 10.91 -4.04 8.36
CA LYS A 111 11.13 -5.25 9.16
C LYS A 111 9.85 -6.04 9.46
N ILE A 112 8.69 -5.53 9.07
CA ILE A 112 7.42 -6.23 9.23
C ILE A 112 7.29 -7.26 8.12
N LYS A 113 7.22 -8.55 8.49
CA LYS A 113 7.08 -9.67 7.53
C LYS A 113 5.64 -10.07 7.26
N PHE A 114 4.78 -9.87 8.22
CA PHE A 114 3.37 -10.23 8.20
C PHE A 114 2.55 -9.13 8.83
N LEU A 115 1.48 -8.73 8.14
CA LEU A 115 0.54 -7.72 8.61
C LEU A 115 -0.87 -8.18 8.27
N ASP A 116 -1.67 -8.46 9.31
CA ASP A 116 -3.06 -8.86 9.12
C ASP A 116 -3.97 -7.62 9.13
N VAL A 117 -4.38 -7.20 7.96
CA VAL A 117 -5.30 -6.07 7.73
C VAL A 117 -6.59 -6.52 7.04
N SER A 118 -6.85 -7.82 7.02
CA SER A 118 -7.99 -8.42 6.32
C SER A 118 -9.35 -8.01 6.89
N ASN A 119 -9.39 -7.64 8.18
CA ASN A 119 -10.60 -7.20 8.88
C ASN A 119 -10.81 -5.68 8.90
N TRP A 120 -9.96 -4.92 8.21
CA TRP A 120 -10.09 -3.47 8.19
C TRP A 120 -11.24 -3.00 7.32
N ASP A 121 -12.03 -2.09 7.86
CA ASP A 121 -13.04 -1.35 7.10
C ASP A 121 -12.35 -0.17 6.39
N THR A 122 -12.34 -0.22 5.07
CA THR A 122 -11.72 0.79 4.21
C THR A 122 -12.74 1.61 3.43
N SER A 123 -14.04 1.40 3.68
CA SER A 123 -15.14 1.97 2.91
C SER A 123 -15.18 3.51 2.89
N ASN A 124 -14.60 4.16 3.91
CA ASN A 124 -14.52 5.62 3.98
C ASN A 124 -13.18 6.20 3.48
N VAL A 125 -12.22 5.33 3.11
CA VAL A 125 -10.86 5.78 2.77
C VAL A 125 -10.82 6.40 1.39
N THR A 126 -10.21 7.59 1.30
CA THR A 126 -10.03 8.34 0.04
C THR A 126 -8.57 8.40 -0.42
N ASP A 127 -7.61 8.23 0.48
CA ASP A 127 -6.18 8.29 0.19
C ASP A 127 -5.43 7.10 0.82
N MET A 128 -4.82 6.27 -0.04
CA MET A 128 -3.97 5.12 0.33
C MET A 128 -2.53 5.31 -0.19
N SER A 129 -2.15 6.55 -0.55
CA SER A 129 -0.83 6.82 -1.13
C SER A 129 0.29 6.37 -0.20
N GLN A 130 1.28 5.68 -0.76
CA GLN A 130 2.50 5.21 -0.09
C GLN A 130 2.27 4.40 1.21
N MET A 131 1.08 3.79 1.38
CA MET A 131 0.70 3.10 2.62
C MET A 131 1.70 2.02 3.02
N PHE A 132 2.22 1.24 2.07
CA PHE A 132 3.21 0.18 2.28
C PHE A 132 4.54 0.47 1.55
N TYR A 133 4.82 1.74 1.25
CA TYR A 133 6.04 2.14 0.53
C TYR A 133 7.29 1.64 1.25
N LYS A 134 8.13 0.82 0.55
CA LYS A 134 9.35 0.20 1.09
C LYS A 134 9.12 -0.63 2.36
N ALA A 135 7.98 -1.32 2.49
CA ALA A 135 7.79 -2.41 3.43
C ALA A 135 8.49 -3.67 2.87
N GLU A 136 9.84 -3.64 2.85
CA GLU A 136 10.69 -4.54 2.06
C GLU A 136 10.65 -6.00 2.54
N ASP A 137 10.41 -6.27 3.82
CA ASP A 137 10.29 -7.63 4.36
C ASP A 137 8.84 -8.16 4.34
N LEU A 138 7.85 -7.34 3.91
CA LEU A 138 6.43 -7.73 3.89
C LEU A 138 6.16 -8.71 2.76
N THR A 139 6.12 -10.00 3.09
CA THR A 139 5.94 -11.09 2.13
C THR A 139 4.51 -11.59 2.02
N TYR A 140 3.70 -11.35 3.04
CA TYR A 140 2.26 -11.68 3.05
C TYR A 140 1.43 -10.47 3.42
N LEU A 141 0.49 -10.14 2.54
CA LEU A 141 -0.44 -9.03 2.71
C LEU A 141 -1.78 -9.39 2.05
N ASP A 142 -2.83 -9.56 2.85
CA ASP A 142 -4.18 -9.79 2.33
C ASP A 142 -5.00 -8.49 2.39
N VAL A 143 -5.28 -7.97 1.22
CA VAL A 143 -6.09 -6.76 0.97
C VAL A 143 -7.30 -7.05 0.08
N SER A 144 -7.63 -8.34 -0.11
CA SER A 144 -8.65 -8.79 -1.04
C SER A 144 -10.07 -8.41 -0.63
N SER A 145 -10.29 -8.17 0.67
CA SER A 145 -11.59 -7.77 1.26
C SER A 145 -11.83 -6.26 1.27
N TRP A 146 -10.84 -5.46 0.89
CA TRP A 146 -10.94 -4.00 1.04
C TRP A 146 -11.95 -3.39 0.07
N ASP A 147 -12.79 -2.51 0.59
CA ASP A 147 -13.63 -1.62 -0.21
C ASP A 147 -12.83 -0.38 -0.62
N THR A 148 -12.54 -0.27 -1.90
CA THR A 148 -11.77 0.84 -2.47
C THR A 148 -12.64 1.85 -3.22
N SER A 149 -13.96 1.72 -3.14
CA SER A 149 -14.93 2.51 -3.93
C SER A 149 -14.87 4.03 -3.70
N ASN A 150 -14.26 4.48 -2.61
CA ASN A 150 -14.05 5.90 -2.32
C ASN A 150 -12.60 6.36 -2.54
N VAL A 151 -11.66 5.46 -2.85
CA VAL A 151 -10.25 5.82 -3.00
C VAL A 151 -10.00 6.62 -4.26
N GLN A 152 -9.28 7.73 -4.11
CA GLN A 152 -8.93 8.65 -5.20
C GLN A 152 -7.42 8.61 -5.53
N VAL A 153 -6.58 8.27 -4.55
CA VAL A 153 -5.11 8.27 -4.70
C VAL A 153 -4.52 6.96 -4.19
N MET A 154 -3.74 6.28 -5.07
CA MET A 154 -3.02 5.04 -4.77
C MET A 154 -1.53 5.14 -5.12
N THR A 155 -1.00 6.36 -5.23
CA THR A 155 0.40 6.60 -5.63
C THR A 155 1.38 5.85 -4.73
N GLY A 156 2.24 5.01 -5.34
CA GLY A 156 3.30 4.29 -4.63
C GLY A 156 2.84 3.35 -3.52
N MET A 157 1.56 2.93 -3.50
CA MET A 157 0.98 2.18 -2.38
C MET A 157 1.76 0.91 -2.02
N PHE A 158 2.20 0.15 -3.02
CA PHE A 158 2.97 -1.08 -2.87
C PHE A 158 4.41 -0.96 -3.40
N HIS A 159 4.92 0.27 -3.50
CA HIS A 159 6.29 0.49 -3.98
C HIS A 159 7.30 -0.25 -3.09
N GLY A 160 8.09 -1.14 -3.68
CA GLY A 160 9.18 -1.85 -2.99
C GLY A 160 8.73 -2.90 -1.99
N VAL A 161 7.49 -3.41 -2.06
CA VAL A 161 7.05 -4.55 -1.25
C VAL A 161 7.64 -5.85 -1.78
N SER A 162 7.82 -6.85 -0.88
CA SER A 162 8.29 -8.18 -1.23
C SER A 162 7.16 -9.23 -1.36
N ALA A 163 5.91 -8.80 -1.40
CA ALA A 163 4.79 -9.71 -1.66
C ALA A 163 4.92 -10.37 -3.03
N THR A 164 4.75 -11.69 -3.08
CA THR A 164 4.80 -12.46 -4.34
C THR A 164 3.47 -12.48 -5.07
N ASN A 165 2.40 -12.23 -4.33
CA ASN A 165 1.03 -12.17 -4.85
C ASN A 165 0.23 -11.10 -4.10
N LEU A 166 -0.53 -10.31 -4.85
CA LEU A 166 -1.47 -9.31 -4.33
C LEU A 166 -2.82 -9.54 -5.00
N VAL A 167 -3.83 -9.90 -4.22
CA VAL A 167 -5.20 -10.12 -4.74
C VAL A 167 -5.95 -8.80 -4.68
N VAL A 168 -5.96 -8.09 -5.81
CA VAL A 168 -6.56 -6.75 -5.96
C VAL A 168 -7.60 -6.69 -7.09
N SER A 169 -7.93 -7.83 -7.70
CA SER A 169 -8.84 -7.92 -8.85
C SER A 169 -10.28 -7.50 -8.55
N LYS A 170 -10.68 -7.49 -7.27
CA LYS A 170 -12.04 -7.06 -6.85
C LYS A 170 -12.13 -5.58 -6.47
N TRP A 171 -11.03 -4.84 -6.53
CA TRP A 171 -11.03 -3.44 -6.16
C TRP A 171 -11.84 -2.58 -7.13
N ASN A 172 -12.64 -1.69 -6.58
CA ASN A 172 -13.31 -0.65 -7.36
C ASN A 172 -12.39 0.56 -7.48
N THR A 173 -11.88 0.80 -8.68
CA THR A 173 -10.94 1.89 -8.96
C THR A 173 -11.56 3.08 -9.68
N SER A 174 -12.88 3.10 -9.84
CA SER A 174 -13.60 4.09 -10.64
C SER A 174 -13.40 5.56 -10.21
N LYS A 175 -12.99 5.81 -8.96
CA LYS A 175 -12.69 7.17 -8.48
C LYS A 175 -11.19 7.49 -8.45
N VAL A 176 -10.34 6.53 -8.76
CA VAL A 176 -8.89 6.73 -8.69
C VAL A 176 -8.41 7.60 -9.83
N ARG A 177 -7.63 8.63 -9.50
CA ARG A 177 -7.02 9.57 -10.46
C ARG A 177 -5.52 9.37 -10.61
N ASN A 178 -4.86 8.85 -9.58
CA ASN A 178 -3.41 8.73 -9.59
C ASN A 178 -2.94 7.37 -9.04
N MET A 179 -2.26 6.59 -9.90
CA MET A 179 -1.67 5.28 -9.61
C MET A 179 -0.15 5.28 -9.83
N ALA A 180 0.48 6.46 -9.92
CA ALA A 180 1.91 6.56 -10.22
C ALA A 180 2.75 5.72 -9.27
N GLY A 181 3.66 4.89 -9.80
CA GLY A 181 4.58 4.05 -9.05
C GLY A 181 3.93 3.02 -8.12
N MET A 182 2.64 2.69 -8.30
CA MET A 182 1.88 1.86 -7.35
C MET A 182 2.57 0.54 -7.02
N PHE A 183 3.13 -0.16 -8.01
CA PHE A 183 3.87 -1.42 -7.84
C PHE A 183 5.36 -1.27 -8.15
N CYS A 184 5.86 -0.04 -8.28
CA CYS A 184 7.27 0.22 -8.62
C CYS A 184 8.20 -0.50 -7.62
N ASN A 185 9.25 -1.17 -8.14
CA ASN A 185 10.19 -1.97 -7.35
C ASN A 185 9.56 -3.13 -6.53
N ALA A 186 8.33 -3.55 -6.81
CA ALA A 186 7.75 -4.78 -6.24
C ALA A 186 8.38 -6.00 -6.93
N LYS A 187 9.66 -6.25 -6.65
CA LYS A 187 10.55 -7.14 -7.42
C LYS A 187 10.17 -8.61 -7.40
N LEU A 188 9.38 -9.06 -6.42
CA LEU A 188 8.99 -10.47 -6.27
C LEU A 188 7.59 -10.76 -6.79
N LEU A 189 6.85 -9.76 -7.21
CA LEU A 189 5.50 -9.89 -7.77
C LEU A 189 5.57 -10.65 -9.11
N GLN A 190 4.76 -11.70 -9.25
CA GLN A 190 4.84 -12.61 -10.42
C GLN A 190 3.69 -12.41 -11.41
N MET A 191 2.49 -12.19 -10.91
CA MET A 191 1.28 -12.00 -11.70
C MET A 191 0.42 -10.91 -11.11
N LEU A 192 -0.25 -10.16 -11.96
CA LEU A 192 -1.30 -9.21 -11.59
C LEU A 192 -2.47 -9.34 -12.55
N ASP A 193 -3.65 -9.54 -11.98
CA ASP A 193 -4.91 -9.43 -12.70
C ASP A 193 -5.60 -8.13 -12.28
N LEU A 194 -5.60 -7.18 -13.21
CA LEU A 194 -6.17 -5.85 -13.08
C LEU A 194 -7.28 -5.63 -14.11
N SER A 195 -7.78 -6.70 -14.72
CA SER A 195 -8.78 -6.66 -15.79
C SER A 195 -10.12 -6.02 -15.38
N ASN A 196 -10.45 -6.08 -14.09
CA ASN A 196 -11.68 -5.48 -13.56
C ASN A 196 -11.51 -4.02 -13.09
N TRP A 197 -10.31 -3.46 -13.21
CA TRP A 197 -10.09 -2.08 -12.80
C TRP A 197 -10.69 -1.09 -13.80
N ASP A 198 -11.50 -0.18 -13.31
CA ASP A 198 -11.97 0.97 -14.07
C ASP A 198 -10.91 2.07 -14.00
N THR A 199 -10.24 2.32 -15.12
CA THR A 199 -9.19 3.33 -15.25
C THR A 199 -9.68 4.61 -15.94
N SER A 200 -10.98 4.74 -16.21
CA SER A 200 -11.57 5.85 -16.97
C SER A 200 -11.35 7.25 -16.36
N ASN A 201 -11.00 7.32 -15.07
CA ASN A 201 -10.68 8.56 -14.38
C ASN A 201 -9.19 8.71 -14.04
N VAL A 202 -8.35 7.74 -14.40
CA VAL A 202 -6.92 7.80 -14.09
C VAL A 202 -6.21 8.75 -15.05
N GLU A 203 -5.43 9.66 -14.47
CA GLU A 203 -4.65 10.68 -15.19
C GLU A 203 -3.15 10.31 -15.20
N ASN A 204 -2.65 9.63 -14.15
CA ASN A 204 -1.23 9.33 -14.01
C ASN A 204 -0.96 7.88 -13.60
N MET A 205 -0.24 7.15 -14.45
CA MET A 205 0.27 5.78 -14.23
C MET A 205 1.79 5.68 -14.38
N SER A 206 2.51 6.82 -14.34
CA SER A 206 3.96 6.80 -14.51
C SER A 206 4.63 5.86 -13.52
N LEU A 207 5.67 5.14 -13.96
CA LEU A 207 6.46 4.21 -13.14
C LEU A 207 5.65 3.06 -12.50
N MET A 208 4.38 2.84 -12.87
CA MET A 208 3.47 1.96 -12.12
C MET A 208 4.02 0.56 -11.91
N PHE A 209 4.64 -0.03 -12.94
CA PHE A 209 5.25 -1.36 -12.87
C PHE A 209 6.78 -1.32 -13.02
N ARG A 210 7.41 -0.14 -12.86
CA ARG A 210 8.86 -0.03 -13.04
C ARG A 210 9.61 -0.99 -12.11
N ASN A 211 10.58 -1.75 -12.67
CA ASN A 211 11.43 -2.71 -11.95
C ASN A 211 10.64 -3.81 -11.22
N THR A 212 9.49 -4.24 -11.73
CA THR A 212 8.81 -5.46 -11.27
C THR A 212 9.45 -6.68 -11.93
N ASN A 213 10.70 -6.95 -11.60
CA ASN A 213 11.60 -7.85 -12.34
C ASN A 213 11.14 -9.30 -12.45
N LYS A 214 10.15 -9.76 -11.67
CA LYS A 214 9.57 -11.11 -11.76
C LYS A 214 8.14 -11.13 -12.28
N LEU A 215 7.59 -9.99 -12.69
CA LEU A 215 6.27 -9.93 -13.30
C LEU A 215 6.34 -10.55 -14.72
N HIS A 216 5.66 -11.69 -14.90
CA HIS A 216 5.64 -12.41 -16.17
C HIS A 216 4.36 -12.13 -16.96
N THR A 217 3.24 -11.97 -16.25
CA THR A 217 1.91 -11.79 -16.85
C THR A 217 1.19 -10.64 -16.20
N LEU A 218 0.65 -9.77 -17.05
CA LEU A 218 -0.16 -8.63 -16.65
C LEU A 218 -1.47 -8.65 -17.45
N ASN A 219 -2.60 -8.69 -16.78
CA ASN A 219 -3.91 -8.58 -17.39
C ASN A 219 -4.51 -7.19 -17.11
N ILE A 220 -4.64 -6.40 -18.17
CA ILE A 220 -5.20 -5.05 -18.19
C ILE A 220 -6.32 -4.94 -19.25
N ALA A 221 -7.01 -6.05 -19.50
CA ALA A 221 -7.88 -6.22 -20.66
C ALA A 221 -8.97 -5.14 -20.81
N ASN A 222 -9.48 -4.60 -19.73
CA ASN A 222 -10.58 -3.60 -19.76
C ASN A 222 -10.14 -2.16 -19.43
N TRP A 223 -8.83 -1.87 -19.45
CA TRP A 223 -8.37 -0.54 -19.12
C TRP A 223 -8.81 0.52 -20.14
N ASP A 224 -9.09 1.72 -19.63
CA ASP A 224 -9.38 2.91 -20.43
C ASP A 224 -8.21 3.89 -20.32
N PHE A 225 -7.61 4.23 -21.46
CA PHE A 225 -6.43 5.09 -21.54
C PHE A 225 -6.75 6.53 -21.92
N ARG A 226 -8.03 6.87 -22.17
CA ARG A 226 -8.43 8.17 -22.75
C ARG A 226 -8.10 9.39 -21.93
N LYS A 227 -7.98 9.25 -20.61
CA LYS A 227 -7.65 10.38 -19.69
C LYS A 227 -6.23 10.34 -19.16
N ILE A 228 -5.44 9.38 -19.61
CA ILE A 228 -4.08 9.22 -19.08
C ILE A 228 -3.16 10.23 -19.73
N ASP A 229 -2.65 11.16 -18.93
CA ASP A 229 -1.68 12.19 -19.36
C ASP A 229 -0.23 11.73 -19.19
N ASN A 230 0.03 10.77 -18.27
CA ASN A 230 1.38 10.36 -17.93
C ASN A 230 1.48 8.85 -17.68
N MET A 231 2.26 8.17 -18.54
CA MET A 231 2.65 6.75 -18.43
C MET A 231 4.18 6.56 -18.49
N PHE A 232 4.95 7.64 -18.30
CA PHE A 232 6.40 7.62 -18.43
C PHE A 232 7.03 6.46 -17.63
N HIS A 233 7.85 5.65 -18.31
CA HIS A 233 8.56 4.51 -17.74
C HIS A 233 7.68 3.46 -17.03
N ILE A 234 6.42 3.29 -17.46
CA ILE A 234 5.46 2.39 -16.78
C ILE A 234 6.01 0.95 -16.66
N PHE A 235 6.73 0.42 -17.68
CA PHE A 235 7.30 -0.92 -17.71
C PHE A 235 8.83 -0.95 -17.67
N HIS A 236 9.49 0.16 -17.39
CA HIS A 236 10.95 0.21 -17.40
C HIS A 236 11.58 -0.79 -16.44
N GLY A 237 12.52 -1.62 -16.91
CA GLY A 237 13.22 -2.62 -16.10
C GLY A 237 12.39 -3.87 -15.79
N ASN A 238 11.42 -4.21 -16.64
CA ASN A 238 10.56 -5.41 -16.52
C ASN A 238 11.03 -6.53 -17.43
N ASP A 239 12.29 -6.95 -17.33
CA ASP A 239 12.93 -7.89 -18.25
C ASP A 239 12.26 -9.28 -18.29
N SER A 240 11.45 -9.62 -17.28
CA SER A 240 10.71 -10.91 -17.22
C SER A 240 9.30 -10.84 -17.78
N LEU A 241 8.80 -9.70 -18.21
CA LEU A 241 7.44 -9.55 -18.71
C LEU A 241 7.29 -10.25 -20.06
N GLN A 242 6.41 -11.25 -20.13
CA GLN A 242 6.20 -12.09 -21.30
C GLN A 242 4.84 -11.90 -21.97
N LEU A 243 3.86 -11.45 -21.18
CA LEU A 243 2.49 -11.31 -21.65
C LEU A 243 1.80 -10.11 -21.04
N ILE A 244 1.25 -9.25 -21.91
CA ILE A 244 0.30 -8.20 -21.53
C ILE A 244 -1.01 -8.49 -22.28
N ASP A 245 -2.09 -8.72 -21.52
CA ASP A 245 -3.42 -8.91 -22.11
C ASP A 245 -4.19 -7.59 -22.11
N CYS A 246 -4.42 -7.06 -23.31
CA CYS A 246 -5.19 -5.86 -23.63
C CYS A 246 -6.46 -6.19 -24.43
N SER A 247 -6.89 -7.46 -24.49
CA SER A 247 -7.84 -8.00 -25.45
C SER A 247 -9.26 -7.41 -25.41
N GLN A 248 -9.65 -6.78 -24.32
CA GLN A 248 -10.99 -6.23 -24.13
C GLN A 248 -11.01 -4.68 -24.07
N ILE A 249 -9.87 -4.05 -24.34
CA ILE A 249 -9.80 -2.57 -24.32
C ILE A 249 -10.75 -2.04 -25.41
N GLN A 250 -11.70 -1.21 -24.99
CA GLN A 250 -12.66 -0.60 -25.91
C GLN A 250 -12.04 0.63 -26.56
N THR A 251 -11.63 0.45 -27.82
CA THR A 251 -11.01 1.52 -28.62
C THR A 251 -12.07 2.23 -29.48
N ILE A 252 -13.08 2.86 -28.85
CA ILE A 252 -14.19 3.46 -29.63
C ILE A 252 -13.72 4.54 -30.62
N ASP A 253 -12.55 5.13 -30.39
CA ASP A 253 -11.95 6.16 -31.28
C ASP A 253 -10.43 5.97 -31.46
N CYS A 254 -9.87 4.80 -31.15
CA CYS A 254 -8.42 4.58 -31.28
C CYS A 254 -8.08 3.95 -32.66
N PRO A 255 -7.15 4.54 -33.44
CA PRO A 255 -6.58 3.90 -34.64
C PRO A 255 -5.99 2.54 -34.28
N GLN A 256 -5.85 1.65 -35.28
CA GLN A 256 -5.21 0.33 -35.10
C GLN A 256 -3.80 0.44 -34.46
N ASP A 257 -3.17 1.59 -34.57
CA ASP A 257 -1.82 1.87 -34.03
C ASP A 257 -1.83 2.52 -32.64
N TRP A 258 -2.98 2.57 -31.93
CA TRP A 258 -3.09 3.28 -30.66
C TRP A 258 -2.06 2.84 -29.62
N PHE A 259 -1.81 1.55 -29.51
CA PHE A 259 -0.85 1.02 -28.55
C PHE A 259 0.59 1.34 -28.96
N HIS A 260 0.88 1.32 -30.28
CA HIS A 260 2.17 1.74 -30.81
C HIS A 260 2.42 3.24 -30.56
N ASN A 261 1.43 4.07 -30.84
CA ASN A 261 1.49 5.51 -30.55
C ASN A 261 1.65 5.79 -29.05
N LEU A 262 0.98 5.01 -28.17
CA LEU A 262 1.12 5.11 -26.73
C LEU A 262 2.54 4.76 -26.27
N ILE A 263 3.13 3.71 -26.84
CA ILE A 263 4.53 3.30 -26.59
C ILE A 263 5.49 4.41 -26.97
N GLU A 264 5.34 4.99 -28.16
CA GLU A 264 6.20 6.07 -28.64
C GLU A 264 6.03 7.35 -27.82
N GLN A 265 4.78 7.78 -27.59
CA GLN A 265 4.47 9.02 -26.89
C GLN A 265 5.00 9.05 -25.44
N HIS A 266 5.00 7.90 -24.78
CA HIS A 266 5.37 7.80 -23.36
C HIS A 266 6.71 7.09 -23.11
N GLU A 267 7.51 6.87 -24.16
CA GLU A 267 8.82 6.19 -24.08
C GLU A 267 8.75 4.84 -23.34
N ILE A 268 7.71 4.03 -23.66
CA ILE A 268 7.47 2.76 -22.99
C ILE A 268 8.44 1.71 -23.54
N ASN A 269 9.34 1.22 -22.69
CA ASN A 269 10.27 0.14 -23.03
C ASN A 269 9.69 -1.21 -22.60
N LEU A 270 9.43 -2.09 -23.55
CA LEU A 270 9.02 -3.48 -23.33
C LEU A 270 10.18 -4.43 -23.65
N PRO A 271 10.25 -5.61 -23.00
CA PRO A 271 11.19 -6.66 -23.42
C PRO A 271 10.90 -7.12 -24.87
N ASP A 272 11.95 -7.45 -25.62
CA ASP A 272 11.83 -7.88 -27.03
C ASP A 272 10.94 -9.11 -27.24
N ASN A 273 10.81 -9.96 -26.21
CA ASN A 273 10.01 -11.18 -26.22
C ASN A 273 8.64 -11.03 -25.57
N CYS A 274 8.21 -9.82 -25.26
CA CYS A 274 6.89 -9.60 -24.67
C CYS A 274 5.79 -9.71 -25.73
N THR A 275 4.83 -10.59 -25.50
CA THR A 275 3.62 -10.73 -26.32
C THR A 275 2.53 -9.79 -25.81
N ILE A 276 1.92 -9.04 -26.72
CA ILE A 276 0.78 -8.17 -26.41
C ILE A 276 -0.44 -8.71 -27.14
N ILE A 277 -1.49 -9.01 -26.37
CA ILE A 277 -2.79 -9.40 -26.94
C ILE A 277 -3.61 -8.14 -27.07
N LEU A 278 -3.84 -7.70 -28.30
CA LEU A 278 -4.65 -6.53 -28.62
C LEU A 278 -6.12 -6.93 -28.88
N PRO A 279 -7.07 -5.98 -28.81
CA PRO A 279 -8.44 -6.17 -29.26
C PRO A 279 -8.51 -6.59 -30.71
N ASN A 280 -9.49 -7.47 -31.08
CA ASN A 280 -9.80 -7.85 -32.44
C ASN A 280 -10.53 -6.74 -33.20
#